data_1bc718e5a9a76be452494ad24e1a55be
#
_entry.id   1bc718e5a9a76be452494ad24e1a55be
#
_cell.length_a   1.000
_cell.length_b   1.000
_cell.length_c   1.000
_cell.angle_alpha   90.00
_cell.angle_beta   90.00
_cell.angle_gamma   90.00
#
_symmetry.space_group_name_H-M   'P 1'
#
loop_
_entity.id
_entity.type
_entity.pdbx_description
1 polymer ?
#
loop_
_entity_poly.entity_id
_entity_poly.type
_entity_poly.pdbx_seq_one_letter_code
_entity_poly.pdbx_strand_id
1 'polypeptide(L)'
;MSNGALRLLAGAGAVDDPVYVDDVFSTYVYTGVYSNTDIVNGIDLAGEGGLVWTKKRNSTRAHDLSDTARGVTKSLYSSAADAEGTDSQGLLAFNSNGYRIGGSSSYNNTNDEYVSWTFRKAEKFFDIVTYSGNATNGRAINHNLGSVPGMILIKSVTSSTYWP
;
A
#
# COMPACT_ATOMS: atom_id res chain seq x y z
N MET A 1 -13.01 9.47 -25.91
CA MET A 1 -13.65 10.80 -25.88
C MET A 1 -13.66 11.25 -24.42
N SER A 2 -12.82 12.21 -24.09
CA SER A 2 -12.66 12.73 -22.72
C SER A 2 -13.86 13.60 -22.35
N ASN A 3 -14.60 13.22 -21.30
CA ASN A 3 -15.61 14.10 -20.72
C ASN A 3 -14.90 15.16 -19.87
N GLY A 4 -14.52 16.27 -20.51
CA GLY A 4 -14.08 17.47 -19.83
C GLY A 4 -15.25 18.08 -19.08
N ALA A 5 -15.35 17.90 -17.77
CA ALA A 5 -16.25 18.66 -16.93
C ALA A 5 -15.78 20.11 -16.88
N LEU A 6 -16.65 21.00 -17.32
CA LEU A 6 -16.46 22.47 -17.31
C LEU A 6 -16.38 22.94 -15.85
N ARG A 7 -15.21 23.39 -15.38
CA ARG A 7 -15.07 24.07 -14.11
C ARG A 7 -15.68 25.46 -14.20
N LEU A 8 -16.78 25.68 -13.49
CA LEU A 8 -17.29 27.01 -13.24
C LEU A 8 -16.48 27.63 -12.08
N LEU A 9 -15.72 28.68 -12.32
CA LEU A 9 -15.09 29.48 -11.28
C LEU A 9 -16.21 30.26 -10.52
N ALA A 10 -16.57 29.74 -9.35
CA ALA A 10 -17.26 30.53 -8.33
C ALA A 10 -16.27 30.72 -7.16
N GLY A 11 -16.00 31.96 -6.80
CA GLY A 11 -15.02 32.32 -5.80
C GLY A 11 -15.38 31.88 -4.38
N ALA A 12 -14.31 31.79 -3.56
CA ALA A 12 -14.25 31.70 -2.12
C ALA A 12 -14.67 30.37 -1.46
N GLY A 13 -13.66 29.69 -1.00
CA GLY A 13 -13.70 28.50 -0.16
C GLY A 13 -13.14 27.30 -0.95
N ALA A 14 -11.94 26.82 -0.58
CA ALA A 14 -11.45 25.55 -1.06
C ALA A 14 -12.43 24.48 -0.58
N VAL A 15 -13.37 24.08 -1.41
CA VAL A 15 -14.08 22.81 -1.26
C VAL A 15 -13.03 21.76 -1.62
N ASP A 16 -12.60 20.97 -0.65
CA ASP A 16 -11.80 19.79 -0.94
C ASP A 16 -12.53 19.00 -2.02
N ASP A 17 -11.86 18.76 -3.15
CA ASP A 17 -12.44 17.92 -4.20
C ASP A 17 -12.79 16.56 -3.55
N PRO A 18 -13.99 16.01 -3.78
CA PRO A 18 -14.38 14.78 -3.14
C PRO A 18 -13.43 13.66 -3.56
N VAL A 19 -12.92 12.90 -2.60
CA VAL A 19 -12.08 11.73 -2.83
C VAL A 19 -13.01 10.55 -3.12
N TYR A 20 -12.89 9.98 -4.30
CA TYR A 20 -13.63 8.77 -4.70
C TYR A 20 -12.83 7.51 -4.38
N VAL A 21 -13.52 6.36 -4.30
CA VAL A 21 -12.87 5.06 -3.97
C VAL A 21 -11.79 4.70 -4.98
N ASP A 22 -12.00 4.97 -6.24
CA ASP A 22 -11.06 4.70 -7.34
C ASP A 22 -9.83 5.63 -7.35
N ASP A 23 -9.88 6.74 -6.62
CA ASP A 23 -8.71 7.60 -6.37
C ASP A 23 -7.77 7.04 -5.30
N VAL A 24 -8.30 6.20 -4.38
CA VAL A 24 -7.58 5.78 -3.16
C VAL A 24 -7.43 4.28 -3.01
N PHE A 25 -8.18 3.48 -3.78
CA PHE A 25 -8.16 2.03 -3.72
C PHE A 25 -8.24 1.39 -5.09
N SER A 26 -7.41 0.37 -5.32
CA SER A 26 -7.47 -0.44 -6.54
C SER A 26 -7.19 -1.91 -6.24
N THR A 27 -7.90 -2.79 -6.94
CA THR A 27 -7.58 -4.22 -7.04
C THR A 27 -7.06 -4.50 -8.44
N TYR A 28 -5.87 -5.09 -8.55
CA TYR A 28 -5.24 -5.39 -9.82
C TYR A 28 -4.79 -6.85 -9.88
N VAL A 29 -5.05 -7.54 -10.98
CA VAL A 29 -4.62 -8.91 -11.23
C VAL A 29 -3.64 -8.95 -12.40
N TYR A 30 -2.58 -9.77 -12.29
CA TYR A 30 -1.58 -9.89 -13.34
C TYR A 30 -0.91 -11.29 -13.33
N THR A 31 -0.27 -11.61 -14.46
CA THR A 31 0.58 -12.78 -14.60
C THR A 31 2.04 -12.34 -14.53
N GLY A 32 2.85 -13.03 -13.75
CA GLY A 32 4.27 -12.71 -13.57
C GLY A 32 5.11 -13.02 -14.81
N VAL A 33 6.19 -12.23 -14.99
CA VAL A 33 7.11 -12.32 -16.13
C VAL A 33 8.59 -12.36 -15.72
N TYR A 34 8.87 -12.38 -14.42
CA TYR A 34 10.22 -12.42 -13.80
C TYR A 34 11.16 -11.31 -14.28
N SER A 35 10.65 -10.12 -14.50
CA SER A 35 11.43 -8.94 -14.90
C SER A 35 10.85 -7.69 -14.27
N ASN A 36 11.60 -6.57 -14.30
CA ASN A 36 11.06 -5.29 -13.83
C ASN A 36 9.79 -4.93 -14.59
N THR A 37 8.71 -4.75 -13.87
CA THR A 37 7.37 -4.52 -14.44
C THR A 37 6.69 -3.37 -13.70
N ASP A 38 6.14 -2.41 -14.45
CA ASP A 38 5.28 -1.38 -13.89
C ASP A 38 3.83 -1.88 -13.86
N ILE A 39 3.24 -1.87 -12.68
CA ILE A 39 1.81 -2.10 -12.48
C ILE A 39 1.12 -0.74 -12.47
N VAL A 40 0.37 -0.47 -13.53
CA VAL A 40 -0.37 0.78 -13.70
C VAL A 40 -1.81 0.54 -13.30
N ASN A 41 -2.19 1.03 -12.12
CA ASN A 41 -3.52 0.82 -11.54
C ASN A 41 -4.25 2.11 -11.14
N GLY A 42 -3.68 3.28 -11.51
CA GLY A 42 -4.26 4.60 -11.32
C GLY A 42 -4.00 5.24 -9.95
N ILE A 43 -3.39 4.53 -9.01
CA ILE A 43 -3.20 5.02 -7.63
C ILE A 43 -1.87 5.77 -7.51
N ASP A 44 -1.91 7.03 -7.06
CA ASP A 44 -0.71 7.83 -6.76
C ASP A 44 -0.12 7.44 -5.41
N LEU A 45 0.92 6.62 -5.45
CA LEU A 45 1.70 6.23 -4.27
C LEU A 45 2.95 7.10 -4.08
N ALA A 46 3.43 7.76 -5.12
CA ALA A 46 4.62 8.61 -5.05
C ALA A 46 4.33 9.95 -4.39
N GLY A 47 3.19 10.56 -4.69
CA GLY A 47 2.77 11.86 -4.15
C GLY A 47 2.15 11.72 -2.75
N GLU A 48 1.21 10.82 -2.60
CA GLU A 48 0.37 10.71 -1.39
C GLU A 48 0.85 9.63 -0.41
N GLY A 49 1.56 8.63 -0.91
CA GLY A 49 1.94 7.45 -0.14
C GLY A 49 0.82 6.42 -0.04
N GLY A 50 1.17 5.24 0.48
CA GLY A 50 0.20 4.17 0.62
C GLY A 50 0.81 2.79 0.83
N LEU A 51 -0.03 1.78 0.67
CA LEU A 51 0.27 0.36 0.85
C LEU A 51 -0.04 -0.41 -0.44
N VAL A 52 0.84 -1.31 -0.81
CA VAL A 52 0.60 -2.39 -1.77
C VAL A 52 0.60 -3.72 -1.03
N TRP A 53 -0.52 -4.41 -1.05
CA TRP A 53 -0.70 -5.75 -0.50
C TRP A 53 -0.76 -6.73 -1.67
N THR A 54 0.26 -7.58 -1.81
CA THR A 54 0.38 -8.53 -2.92
C THR A 54 0.18 -9.97 -2.46
N LYS A 55 -0.50 -10.78 -3.29
CA LYS A 55 -0.68 -12.21 -3.08
C LYS A 55 -0.54 -12.98 -4.38
N LYS A 56 0.32 -14.00 -4.37
CA LYS A 56 0.35 -15.04 -5.39
C LYS A 56 -0.89 -15.93 -5.26
N ARG A 57 -1.73 -15.98 -6.30
CA ARG A 57 -3.05 -16.63 -6.26
C ARG A 57 -3.01 -18.14 -6.39
N ASN A 58 -2.05 -18.65 -7.14
CA ASN A 58 -1.91 -20.09 -7.46
C ASN A 58 -0.90 -20.80 -6.57
N SER A 59 -0.60 -20.29 -5.37
CA SER A 59 0.29 -20.95 -4.40
C SER A 59 -0.01 -20.52 -2.95
N THR A 60 0.52 -21.30 -2.00
CA THR A 60 0.42 -21.05 -0.55
C THR A 60 1.42 -20.01 -0.03
N ARG A 61 2.14 -19.29 -0.91
CA ARG A 61 3.10 -18.28 -0.52
C ARG A 61 2.46 -17.18 0.35
N ALA A 62 3.23 -16.61 1.27
CA ALA A 62 2.78 -15.55 2.16
C ALA A 62 2.21 -14.35 1.39
N HIS A 63 1.40 -13.56 2.05
CA HIS A 63 0.99 -12.23 1.59
C HIS A 63 2.09 -11.23 1.90
N ASP A 64 2.45 -10.40 0.94
CA ASP A 64 3.46 -9.36 1.08
C ASP A 64 2.80 -7.98 1.20
N LEU A 65 3.11 -7.23 2.26
CA LEU A 65 2.66 -5.88 2.52
C LEU A 65 3.85 -4.92 2.42
N SER A 66 3.88 -4.09 1.41
CA SER A 66 4.91 -3.06 1.19
C SER A 66 4.29 -1.68 1.22
N ASP A 67 4.89 -0.74 1.94
CA ASP A 67 4.34 0.60 2.09
C ASP A 67 5.41 1.71 2.01
N THR A 68 4.93 2.92 1.75
CA THR A 68 5.77 4.10 1.57
C THR A 68 6.42 4.59 2.86
N ALA A 69 5.90 4.24 4.03
CA ALA A 69 6.46 4.65 5.32
C ALA A 69 7.74 3.86 5.65
N ARG A 70 7.83 2.60 5.24
CA ARG A 70 9.01 1.73 5.41
C ARG A 70 9.92 1.75 4.19
N GLY A 71 9.42 2.18 3.04
CA GLY A 71 10.15 2.31 1.79
C GLY A 71 10.14 1.05 0.93
N VAL A 72 10.81 1.13 -0.20
CA VAL A 72 10.92 0.05 -1.18
C VAL A 72 11.69 -1.16 -0.64
N THR A 73 11.50 -2.30 -1.26
CA THR A 73 12.13 -3.60 -0.93
C THR A 73 11.77 -4.18 0.44
N LYS A 74 10.93 -3.50 1.23
CA LYS A 74 10.52 -3.92 2.57
C LYS A 74 9.15 -4.58 2.54
N SER A 75 9.02 -5.74 3.21
CA SER A 75 7.76 -6.48 3.29
C SER A 75 7.46 -6.91 4.72
N LEU A 76 6.19 -6.80 5.11
CA LEU A 76 5.60 -7.53 6.22
C LEU A 76 4.69 -8.63 5.66
N TYR A 77 4.44 -9.65 6.45
CA TYR A 77 3.69 -10.84 6.02
C TYR A 77 2.43 -10.98 6.87
N SER A 78 1.25 -10.67 6.29
CA SER A 78 -0.02 -10.73 7.06
C SER A 78 -0.41 -12.16 7.45
N SER A 79 0.12 -13.16 6.77
CA SER A 79 -0.14 -14.59 7.02
C SER A 79 0.97 -15.28 7.84
N ALA A 80 1.96 -14.54 8.34
CA ALA A 80 3.09 -15.09 9.09
C ALA A 80 3.50 -14.19 10.27
N ALA A 81 4.20 -14.76 11.23
CA ALA A 81 4.73 -14.05 12.39
C ALA A 81 6.06 -13.34 12.11
N ASP A 82 6.68 -13.57 10.96
CA ASP A 82 8.02 -13.09 10.64
C ASP A 82 8.17 -11.57 10.84
N ALA A 83 9.37 -11.16 11.23
CA ALA A 83 9.78 -9.76 11.23
C ALA A 83 9.82 -9.21 9.79
N GLU A 84 10.07 -7.91 9.64
CA GLU A 84 10.23 -7.28 8.34
C GLU A 84 11.29 -7.97 7.49
N GLY A 85 10.91 -8.40 6.30
CA GLY A 85 11.82 -8.91 5.28
C GLY A 85 12.34 -7.83 4.34
N THR A 86 13.46 -8.12 3.69
CA THR A 86 14.01 -7.31 2.60
C THR A 86 14.14 -8.17 1.35
N ASP A 87 13.49 -7.75 0.26
CA ASP A 87 13.60 -8.38 -1.06
C ASP A 87 14.01 -7.32 -2.10
N SER A 88 15.29 -7.35 -2.49
CA SER A 88 15.87 -6.39 -3.44
C SER A 88 15.26 -6.48 -4.85
N GLN A 89 14.48 -7.52 -5.14
CA GLN A 89 13.75 -7.72 -6.37
C GLN A 89 12.22 -7.72 -6.15
N GLY A 90 11.76 -7.34 -4.95
CA GLY A 90 10.35 -7.22 -4.61
C GLY A 90 9.71 -5.95 -5.19
N LEU A 91 9.10 -5.13 -4.34
CA LEU A 91 8.58 -3.82 -4.74
C LEU A 91 9.74 -2.82 -4.85
N LEU A 92 9.96 -2.26 -6.04
CA LEU A 92 11.12 -1.44 -6.40
C LEU A 92 10.83 0.06 -6.44
N ALA A 93 9.60 0.46 -6.70
CA ALA A 93 9.21 1.87 -6.71
C ALA A 93 7.72 2.04 -6.43
N PHE A 94 7.38 3.15 -5.79
CA PHE A 94 6.04 3.68 -5.69
C PHE A 94 5.90 4.79 -6.75
N ASN A 95 4.94 4.66 -7.66
CA ASN A 95 4.76 5.55 -8.81
C ASN A 95 3.53 6.45 -8.60
N SER A 96 3.40 7.50 -9.42
CA SER A 96 2.24 8.39 -9.41
C SER A 96 0.96 7.77 -9.99
N ASN A 97 1.06 6.58 -10.55
CA ASN A 97 -0.08 5.85 -11.14
C ASN A 97 -0.03 4.35 -10.86
N GLY A 98 0.65 3.95 -9.78
CA GLY A 98 0.83 2.54 -9.40
C GLY A 98 2.16 2.27 -8.74
N TYR A 99 2.84 1.18 -9.11
CA TYR A 99 4.10 0.78 -8.51
C TYR A 99 4.93 -0.09 -9.46
N ARG A 100 6.23 -0.24 -9.18
CA ARG A 100 7.14 -1.13 -9.92
C ARG A 100 7.55 -2.32 -9.08
N ILE A 101 7.55 -3.50 -9.69
CA ILE A 101 8.04 -4.76 -9.10
C ILE A 101 9.22 -5.31 -9.91
N GLY A 102 10.09 -6.04 -9.25
CA GLY A 102 11.22 -6.75 -9.87
C GLY A 102 10.94 -8.23 -10.13
N GLY A 103 11.99 -8.98 -10.43
CA GLY A 103 11.94 -10.42 -10.72
C GLY A 103 11.91 -11.29 -9.45
N SER A 104 11.11 -10.94 -8.46
CA SER A 104 10.94 -11.73 -7.23
C SER A 104 9.87 -12.81 -7.39
N SER A 105 10.13 -13.98 -6.80
CA SER A 105 9.14 -15.07 -6.76
C SER A 105 7.92 -14.76 -5.88
N SER A 106 8.01 -13.78 -4.99
CA SER A 106 6.89 -13.28 -4.20
C SER A 106 5.96 -12.38 -5.01
N TYR A 107 6.52 -11.63 -5.96
CA TYR A 107 5.82 -10.56 -6.66
C TYR A 107 5.61 -10.82 -8.15
N ASN A 108 6.52 -11.56 -8.84
CA ASN A 108 6.53 -11.55 -10.30
C ASN A 108 7.22 -12.78 -10.94
N ASN A 109 7.06 -13.97 -10.37
CA ASN A 109 7.62 -15.18 -10.97
C ASN A 109 6.90 -15.53 -12.28
N THR A 110 7.63 -16.00 -13.28
CA THR A 110 7.10 -16.30 -14.64
C THR A 110 5.90 -17.26 -14.57
N ASN A 111 4.83 -16.89 -15.27
CA ASN A 111 3.56 -17.63 -15.39
C ASN A 111 2.78 -17.82 -14.07
N ASP A 112 3.22 -17.25 -12.97
CA ASP A 112 2.45 -17.24 -11.74
C ASP A 112 1.38 -16.14 -11.75
N GLU A 113 0.26 -16.39 -11.10
CA GLU A 113 -0.86 -15.48 -11.03
C GLU A 113 -0.84 -14.68 -9.72
N TYR A 114 -1.02 -13.39 -9.82
CA TYR A 114 -1.01 -12.45 -8.69
C TYR A 114 -2.27 -11.61 -8.61
N VAL A 115 -2.55 -11.14 -7.42
CA VAL A 115 -3.47 -10.04 -7.13
C VAL A 115 -2.78 -9.06 -6.22
N SER A 116 -3.03 -7.77 -6.42
CA SER A 116 -2.66 -6.73 -5.47
C SER A 116 -3.86 -5.87 -5.11
N TRP A 117 -3.86 -5.42 -3.87
CA TRP A 117 -4.74 -4.38 -3.34
C TRP A 117 -3.87 -3.19 -2.98
N THR A 118 -4.16 -2.05 -3.60
CA THR A 118 -3.42 -0.81 -3.38
C THR A 118 -4.29 0.17 -2.63
N PHE A 119 -3.76 0.70 -1.52
CA PHE A 119 -4.41 1.67 -0.65
C PHE A 119 -3.59 2.94 -0.64
N ARG A 120 -4.11 4.07 -1.12
CA ARG A 120 -3.49 5.38 -1.02
C ARG A 120 -3.80 6.00 0.35
N LYS A 121 -2.85 6.68 0.96
CA LYS A 121 -3.12 7.49 2.15
C LYS A 121 -4.11 8.61 1.80
N ALA A 122 -5.15 8.70 2.57
CA ALA A 122 -6.15 9.76 2.45
C ALA A 122 -6.92 9.92 3.78
N GLU A 123 -7.31 11.15 4.08
CA GLU A 123 -8.16 11.46 5.23
C GLU A 123 -9.45 10.62 5.18
N LYS A 124 -9.90 10.13 6.31
CA LYS A 124 -11.10 9.28 6.50
C LYS A 124 -11.06 7.92 5.78
N PHE A 125 -9.95 7.56 5.17
CA PHE A 125 -9.83 6.29 4.44
C PHE A 125 -8.68 5.43 4.95
N PHE A 126 -7.42 5.85 4.79
CA PHE A 126 -6.26 5.02 5.09
C PHE A 126 -5.05 5.85 5.53
N ASP A 127 -4.33 5.39 6.55
CA ASP A 127 -3.05 5.96 6.95
C ASP A 127 -2.07 4.87 7.41
N ILE A 128 -0.79 5.18 7.39
CA ILE A 128 0.30 4.31 7.84
C ILE A 128 1.16 5.09 8.81
N VAL A 129 1.34 4.54 9.99
CA VAL A 129 2.16 5.14 11.04
C VAL A 129 3.23 4.16 11.50
N THR A 130 4.48 4.60 11.53
CA THR A 130 5.59 3.87 12.17
C THR A 130 5.91 4.51 13.52
N TYR A 131 6.19 3.70 14.52
CA TYR A 131 6.58 4.20 15.84
C TYR A 131 7.47 3.21 16.57
N SER A 132 8.29 3.70 17.49
CA SER A 132 9.06 2.87 18.42
C SER A 132 8.32 2.68 19.72
N GLY A 133 8.21 1.45 20.18
CA GLY A 133 7.68 1.13 21.51
C GLY A 133 8.53 1.78 22.62
N ASN A 134 7.90 2.24 23.69
CA ASN A 134 8.58 2.83 24.84
C ASN A 134 8.05 2.30 26.19
N ALA A 135 7.31 1.19 26.17
CA ALA A 135 6.70 0.55 27.34
C ALA A 135 5.75 1.45 28.18
N THR A 136 5.29 2.57 27.63
CA THR A 136 4.34 3.45 28.31
C THR A 136 2.92 2.98 28.05
N ASN A 137 2.21 2.63 29.13
CA ASN A 137 0.78 2.28 29.06
C ASN A 137 -0.05 3.53 28.72
N GLY A 138 -1.04 3.37 27.81
CA GLY A 138 -1.92 4.46 27.39
C GLY A 138 -1.27 5.51 26.49
N ARG A 139 -0.11 5.20 25.89
CA ARG A 139 0.53 6.11 24.94
C ARG A 139 -0.35 6.34 23.71
N ALA A 140 -0.61 7.61 23.38
CA ALA A 140 -1.27 7.97 22.14
C ALA A 140 -0.32 7.82 20.95
N ILE A 141 -0.81 7.22 19.86
CA ILE A 141 -0.17 7.18 18.56
C ILE A 141 -1.00 8.05 17.60
N ASN A 142 -0.43 9.14 17.16
CA ASN A 142 -1.12 10.06 16.26
C ASN A 142 -1.18 9.48 14.82
N HIS A 143 -2.25 9.77 14.13
CA HIS A 143 -2.49 9.44 12.72
C HIS A 143 -3.20 10.59 12.02
N ASN A 144 -3.25 10.58 10.67
CA ASN A 144 -3.80 11.65 9.86
C ASN A 144 -5.17 11.30 9.25
N LEU A 145 -5.92 10.37 9.82
CA LEU A 145 -7.24 10.01 9.30
C LEU A 145 -8.31 11.08 9.50
N GLY A 146 -8.10 12.03 10.43
CA GLY A 146 -9.13 13.04 10.77
C GLY A 146 -10.41 12.44 11.37
N SER A 147 -10.44 11.14 11.67
CA SER A 147 -11.59 10.42 12.23
C SER A 147 -11.12 9.23 13.07
N VAL A 148 -12.02 8.67 13.88
CA VAL A 148 -11.73 7.44 14.64
C VAL A 148 -11.53 6.27 13.66
N PRO A 149 -10.41 5.51 13.75
CA PRO A 149 -10.20 4.34 12.90
C PRO A 149 -11.28 3.28 13.11
N GLY A 150 -11.84 2.75 12.02
CA GLY A 150 -12.73 1.59 12.06
C GLY A 150 -11.98 0.26 12.13
N MET A 151 -10.70 0.25 11.71
CA MET A 151 -9.83 -0.93 11.74
C MET A 151 -8.39 -0.49 11.97
N ILE A 152 -7.65 -1.27 12.76
CA ILE A 152 -6.23 -1.04 13.04
C ILE A 152 -5.49 -2.38 12.85
N LEU A 153 -4.40 -2.36 12.09
CA LEU A 153 -3.46 -3.47 11.94
C LEU A 153 -2.12 -3.06 12.56
N ILE A 154 -1.59 -3.85 13.48
CA ILE A 154 -0.32 -3.56 14.14
C ILE A 154 0.65 -4.71 13.90
N LYS A 155 1.91 -4.41 13.63
CA LYS A 155 2.96 -5.42 13.49
C LYS A 155 4.30 -4.88 13.98
N SER A 156 5.01 -5.69 14.77
CA SER A 156 6.42 -5.44 15.06
C SER A 156 7.25 -5.68 13.81
N VAL A 157 8.07 -4.71 13.42
CA VAL A 157 9.00 -4.82 12.28
C VAL A 157 10.32 -5.49 12.66
N THR A 158 10.66 -5.52 13.95
CA THR A 158 11.95 -6.02 14.45
C THR A 158 11.88 -7.41 15.08
N SER A 159 10.68 -7.93 15.31
CA SER A 159 10.48 -9.19 16.03
C SER A 159 9.52 -10.09 15.30
N SER A 160 9.82 -11.39 15.31
CA SER A 160 8.91 -12.43 14.79
C SER A 160 7.81 -12.69 15.81
N THR A 161 6.76 -11.88 15.74
CA THR A 161 5.56 -11.98 16.59
C THR A 161 4.32 -12.02 15.72
N TYR A 162 3.28 -12.71 16.19
CA TYR A 162 1.98 -12.67 15.50
C TYR A 162 1.40 -11.26 15.46
N TRP A 163 0.49 -11.04 14.54
CA TRP A 163 -0.35 -9.86 14.50
C TRP A 163 -1.31 -9.89 15.69
N PRO A 164 -1.35 -8.88 16.54
CA PRO A 164 -2.27 -8.80 17.67
C PRO A 164 -3.72 -8.60 17.25
#